data_92c189b04d903b4422421defce4e71a3
#
_entry.id   92c189b04d903b4422421defce4e71a3
#
_cell.length_a   1.000
_cell.length_b   1.000
_cell.length_c   1.000
_cell.angle_alpha   90.00
_cell.angle_beta   90.00
_cell.angle_gamma   90.00
#
_symmetry.space_group_name_H-M   'P 1'
#
loop_
_entity.id
_entity.type
_entity.pdbx_description
1 polymer ?
#
loop_
_entity_poly.entity_id
_entity_poly.type
_entity_poly.pdbx_seq_one_letter_code
_entity_poly.pdbx_strand_id
1 'polypeptide(L)'
;MSGETDREFAVCVYCASGPTHPELLALASEVGVAIAKRGWTLVSGGGNVSAMGAVARAARSSNGRTVGVIPKALVHRELADVDAAELVVTDTMRERKKEMEDRSDAFIALPGGIGTLEEFFEAWTAGYLGMHEKPVVLLDPFGHYDGLLKWLRGLVASGYVSDAALDRLIVVDEVSAALEACESVT
;
A
#
# COMPACT_ATOMS: atom_id res chain seq x y z
N MET A 1 -24.97 16.98 17.22
CA MET A 1 -24.91 15.52 16.93
C MET A 1 -24.21 15.38 15.59
N SER A 2 -22.89 15.27 15.63
CA SER A 2 -22.03 15.09 14.47
C SER A 2 -22.17 13.65 13.98
N GLY A 3 -22.74 13.48 12.79
CA GLY A 3 -22.72 12.18 12.11
C GLY A 3 -21.29 11.88 11.67
N GLU A 4 -20.55 11.14 12.47
CA GLU A 4 -19.45 10.34 11.98
C GLU A 4 -20.07 9.34 11.01
N THR A 5 -19.89 9.57 9.72
CA THR A 5 -20.14 8.53 8.72
C THR A 5 -19.20 7.39 9.06
N ASP A 6 -19.76 6.25 9.39
CA ASP A 6 -19.08 4.97 9.64
C ASP A 6 -18.36 4.55 8.36
N ARG A 7 -17.18 5.17 8.10
CA ARG A 7 -16.35 4.87 6.93
C ARG A 7 -15.67 3.53 7.19
N GLU A 8 -15.88 2.58 6.30
CA GLU A 8 -15.15 1.31 6.33
C GLU A 8 -13.63 1.54 6.41
N PHE A 9 -12.95 0.75 7.22
CA PHE A 9 -11.49 0.77 7.33
C PHE A 9 -10.88 0.52 5.94
N ALA A 10 -9.89 1.30 5.57
CA ALA A 10 -9.30 1.25 4.24
C ALA A 10 -7.79 1.06 4.29
N VAL A 11 -7.28 0.14 3.49
CA VAL A 11 -5.85 -0.15 3.39
C VAL A 11 -5.34 0.20 2.00
N CYS A 12 -4.31 1.03 1.94
CA CYS A 12 -3.58 1.30 0.71
C CYS A 12 -2.51 0.23 0.49
N VAL A 13 -2.50 -0.36 -0.71
CA VAL A 13 -1.48 -1.34 -1.09
C VAL A 13 -0.59 -0.76 -2.19
N TYR A 14 0.68 -0.55 -1.86
CA TYR A 14 1.73 -0.16 -2.80
C TYR A 14 2.36 -1.42 -3.39
N CYS A 15 2.31 -1.56 -4.69
CA CYS A 15 2.82 -2.74 -5.39
C CYS A 15 3.21 -2.46 -6.84
N ALA A 16 3.89 -3.42 -7.46
CA ALA A 16 4.43 -3.26 -8.80
C ALA A 16 3.34 -3.15 -9.89
N SER A 17 3.54 -2.23 -10.83
CA SER A 17 2.80 -2.12 -12.09
C SER A 17 3.57 -2.66 -13.31
N GLY A 18 4.86 -2.95 -13.15
CA GLY A 18 5.73 -3.52 -14.18
C GLY A 18 5.75 -5.06 -14.19
N PRO A 19 6.54 -5.67 -15.08
CA PRO A 19 6.73 -7.12 -15.10
C PRO A 19 7.15 -7.66 -13.74
N THR A 20 6.57 -8.79 -13.33
CA THR A 20 6.82 -9.38 -12.03
C THR A 20 6.74 -10.90 -12.07
N HIS A 21 7.19 -11.54 -10.99
CA HIS A 21 7.20 -12.99 -10.83
C HIS A 21 5.82 -13.53 -10.40
N PRO A 22 5.47 -14.78 -10.79
CA PRO A 22 4.19 -15.40 -10.41
C PRO A 22 3.94 -15.41 -8.90
N GLU A 23 4.97 -15.59 -8.08
CA GLU A 23 4.88 -15.59 -6.61
C GLU A 23 4.41 -14.25 -6.07
N LEU A 24 4.84 -13.14 -6.65
CA LEU A 24 4.37 -11.81 -6.27
C LEU A 24 2.91 -11.58 -6.68
N LEU A 25 2.50 -12.11 -7.83
CA LEU A 25 1.08 -12.06 -8.24
C LEU A 25 0.19 -12.85 -7.29
N ALA A 26 0.67 -14.02 -6.84
CA ALA A 26 -0.02 -14.84 -5.84
C ALA A 26 -0.13 -14.10 -4.50
N LEU A 27 0.96 -13.51 -4.00
CA LEU A 27 0.98 -12.71 -2.78
C LEU A 27 0.00 -11.53 -2.88
N ALA A 28 0.04 -10.77 -3.97
CA ALA A 28 -0.88 -9.66 -4.19
C ALA A 28 -2.35 -10.11 -4.19
N SER A 29 -2.64 -11.25 -4.81
CA SER A 29 -3.99 -11.83 -4.79
C SER A 29 -4.42 -12.24 -3.38
N GLU A 30 -3.52 -12.86 -2.61
CA GLU A 30 -3.79 -13.25 -1.22
C GLU A 30 -4.10 -12.03 -0.35
N VAL A 31 -3.33 -10.97 -0.48
CA VAL A 31 -3.58 -9.69 0.22
C VAL A 31 -4.95 -9.12 -0.13
N GLY A 32 -5.32 -9.10 -1.42
CA GLY A 32 -6.62 -8.62 -1.88
C GLY A 32 -7.79 -9.40 -1.28
N VAL A 33 -7.69 -10.74 -1.28
CA VAL A 33 -8.68 -11.63 -0.65
C VAL A 33 -8.77 -11.38 0.85
N ALA A 34 -7.64 -11.22 1.53
CA ALA A 34 -7.59 -11.05 2.98
C ALA A 34 -8.19 -9.70 3.41
N ILE A 35 -7.93 -8.62 2.67
CA ILE A 35 -8.55 -7.29 2.88
C ILE A 35 -10.07 -7.39 2.71
N ALA A 36 -10.54 -8.00 1.63
CA ALA A 36 -11.97 -8.17 1.36
C ALA A 36 -12.68 -8.98 2.45
N LYS A 37 -12.06 -10.08 2.93
CA LYS A 37 -12.62 -10.91 4.00
C LYS A 37 -12.77 -10.19 5.33
N ARG A 38 -12.01 -9.15 5.59
CA ARG A 38 -12.15 -8.28 6.78
C ARG A 38 -13.22 -7.19 6.60
N GLY A 39 -13.85 -7.10 5.44
CA GLY A 39 -14.79 -6.03 5.11
C GLY A 39 -14.12 -4.67 4.93
N TRP A 40 -12.82 -4.66 4.65
CA TRP A 40 -12.07 -3.42 4.44
C TRP A 40 -12.07 -3.00 2.97
N THR A 41 -11.92 -1.72 2.74
CA THR A 41 -11.73 -1.16 1.40
C THR A 41 -10.26 -1.24 1.00
N LEU A 42 -10.00 -1.78 -0.20
CA LEU A 42 -8.68 -1.70 -0.84
C LEU A 42 -8.53 -0.36 -1.56
N VAL A 43 -7.47 0.38 -1.24
CA VAL A 43 -7.02 1.54 -2.01
C VAL A 43 -5.77 1.17 -2.79
N SER A 44 -5.70 1.49 -4.07
CA SER A 44 -4.56 1.17 -4.94
C SER A 44 -4.27 2.27 -5.94
N GLY A 45 -3.16 2.14 -6.65
CA GLY A 45 -2.77 3.06 -7.72
C GLY A 45 -3.66 3.04 -8.98
N GLY A 46 -4.75 2.29 -8.99
CA GLY A 46 -5.77 2.33 -10.02
C GLY A 46 -5.40 1.70 -11.37
N GLY A 47 -4.25 1.03 -11.49
CA GLY A 47 -3.87 0.26 -12.66
C GLY A 47 -4.39 -1.18 -12.61
N ASN A 48 -4.65 -1.80 -13.77
CA ASN A 48 -5.12 -3.18 -13.90
C ASN A 48 -4.03 -4.13 -14.42
N VAL A 49 -2.77 -3.83 -14.17
CA VAL A 49 -1.62 -4.62 -14.63
C VAL A 49 -0.81 -5.16 -13.46
N SER A 50 -0.06 -6.24 -13.70
CA SER A 50 0.90 -6.80 -12.74
C SER A 50 0.28 -7.08 -11.35
N ALA A 51 1.03 -6.85 -10.28
CA ALA A 51 0.59 -7.04 -8.90
C ALA A 51 -0.55 -6.09 -8.53
N MET A 52 -0.56 -4.85 -9.07
CA MET A 52 -1.64 -3.88 -8.84
C MET A 52 -2.98 -4.40 -9.35
N GLY A 53 -3.02 -4.95 -10.57
CA GLY A 53 -4.22 -5.60 -11.10
C GLY A 53 -4.59 -6.88 -10.34
N ALA A 54 -3.61 -7.66 -9.89
CA ALA A 54 -3.87 -8.90 -9.16
C ALA A 54 -4.56 -8.65 -7.81
N VAL A 55 -4.05 -7.69 -7.01
CA VAL A 55 -4.64 -7.36 -5.70
C VAL A 55 -6.07 -6.83 -5.85
N ALA A 56 -6.31 -5.93 -6.82
CA ALA A 56 -7.63 -5.34 -7.04
C ALA A 56 -8.66 -6.37 -7.52
N ARG A 57 -8.30 -7.22 -8.50
CA ARG A 57 -9.19 -8.29 -8.98
C ARG A 57 -9.51 -9.31 -7.89
N ALA A 58 -8.53 -9.71 -7.09
CA ALA A 58 -8.72 -10.66 -6.00
C ALA A 58 -9.64 -10.10 -4.90
N ALA A 59 -9.49 -8.84 -4.55
CA ALA A 59 -10.39 -8.16 -3.60
C ALA A 59 -11.83 -8.16 -4.12
N ARG A 60 -12.05 -7.74 -5.37
CA ARG A 60 -13.40 -7.74 -5.98
C ARG A 60 -14.01 -9.14 -6.10
N SER A 61 -13.22 -10.13 -6.50
CA SER A 61 -13.68 -11.54 -6.58
C SER A 61 -14.10 -12.10 -5.22
N SER A 62 -13.68 -11.46 -4.14
CA SER A 62 -14.06 -11.77 -2.76
C SER A 62 -15.10 -10.79 -2.20
N ASN A 63 -15.83 -10.09 -3.06
CA ASN A 63 -16.83 -9.07 -2.73
C ASN A 63 -16.29 -7.85 -1.95
N GLY A 64 -14.97 -7.58 -2.03
CA GLY A 64 -14.36 -6.42 -1.42
C GLY A 64 -14.57 -5.13 -2.25
N ARG A 65 -14.70 -4.00 -1.56
CA ARG A 65 -14.72 -2.68 -2.18
C ARG A 65 -13.29 -2.29 -2.60
N THR A 66 -13.16 -1.72 -3.80
CA THR A 66 -11.88 -1.23 -4.33
C THR A 66 -11.98 0.22 -4.76
N VAL A 67 -10.97 1.01 -4.42
CA VAL A 67 -10.76 2.38 -4.87
C VAL A 67 -9.44 2.44 -5.61
N GLY A 68 -9.48 2.82 -6.87
CA GLY A 68 -8.29 3.05 -7.69
C GLY A 68 -8.02 4.54 -7.83
N VAL A 69 -6.77 4.97 -7.69
CA VAL A 69 -6.36 6.36 -7.89
C VAL A 69 -5.27 6.42 -8.95
N ILE A 70 -5.57 6.98 -10.13
CA ILE A 70 -4.66 6.96 -11.27
C ILE A 70 -4.49 8.36 -11.87
N PRO A 71 -3.27 8.82 -12.16
CA PRO A 71 -3.08 10.07 -12.88
C PRO A 71 -3.40 9.90 -14.37
N LYS A 72 -3.93 10.95 -14.99
CA LYS A 72 -4.29 10.97 -16.43
C LYS A 72 -3.18 10.42 -17.33
N ALA A 73 -1.93 10.74 -17.02
CA ALA A 73 -0.76 10.31 -17.80
C ALA A 73 -0.55 8.79 -17.80
N LEU A 74 -1.08 8.06 -16.81
CA LEU A 74 -0.90 6.62 -16.66
C LEU A 74 -2.14 5.80 -17.06
N VAL A 75 -3.28 6.42 -17.32
CA VAL A 75 -4.55 5.75 -17.66
C VAL A 75 -4.38 4.70 -18.77
N HIS A 76 -3.67 5.04 -19.84
CA HIS A 76 -3.41 4.10 -20.94
C HIS A 76 -2.22 3.17 -20.69
N ARG A 77 -1.20 3.65 -19.97
CA ARG A 77 0.03 2.88 -19.71
C ARG A 77 -0.19 1.76 -18.72
N GLU A 78 -0.95 2.01 -17.66
CA GLU A 78 -1.22 1.05 -16.59
C GLU A 78 -2.58 0.37 -16.73
N LEU A 79 -3.30 0.63 -17.84
CA LEU A 79 -4.65 0.12 -18.09
C LEU A 79 -5.55 0.38 -16.87
N ALA A 80 -6.12 1.59 -16.80
CA ALA A 80 -6.96 2.00 -15.68
C ALA A 80 -7.98 0.92 -15.29
N ASP A 81 -8.10 0.65 -14.00
CA ASP A 81 -9.01 -0.36 -13.45
C ASP A 81 -10.45 0.18 -13.43
N VAL A 82 -11.11 0.08 -14.58
CA VAL A 82 -12.48 0.56 -14.76
C VAL A 82 -13.53 -0.24 -13.99
N ASP A 83 -13.16 -1.41 -13.47
CA ASP A 83 -14.03 -2.27 -12.67
C ASP A 83 -13.95 -1.94 -11.17
N ALA A 84 -13.10 -1.00 -10.76
CA ALA A 84 -13.06 -0.53 -9.38
C ALA A 84 -14.42 0.08 -8.97
N ALA A 85 -14.81 -0.09 -7.71
CA ALA A 85 -16.02 0.52 -7.18
C ALA A 85 -15.96 2.06 -7.28
N GLU A 86 -14.76 2.61 -7.21
CA GLU A 86 -14.48 4.02 -7.45
C GLU A 86 -13.12 4.16 -8.15
N LEU A 87 -13.07 4.88 -9.26
CA LEU A 87 -11.83 5.22 -9.96
C LEU A 87 -11.66 6.75 -9.96
N VAL A 88 -10.66 7.20 -9.21
CA VAL A 88 -10.29 8.61 -9.12
C VAL A 88 -9.18 8.91 -10.12
N VAL A 89 -9.45 9.82 -11.05
CA VAL A 89 -8.45 10.27 -12.03
C VAL A 89 -7.88 11.60 -11.56
N THR A 90 -6.59 11.66 -11.31
CA THR A 90 -5.88 12.87 -10.85
C THR A 90 -5.09 13.53 -11.98
N ASP A 91 -4.71 14.78 -11.80
CA ASP A 91 -3.89 15.50 -12.78
C ASP A 91 -2.40 15.18 -12.63
N THR A 92 -1.93 14.98 -11.40
CA THR A 92 -0.52 14.80 -11.08
C THR A 92 -0.26 13.56 -10.22
N MET A 93 1.00 13.10 -10.20
CA MET A 93 1.46 12.03 -9.28
C MET A 93 1.35 12.44 -7.81
N ARG A 94 1.51 13.73 -7.49
CA ARG A 94 1.38 14.23 -6.11
C ARG A 94 -0.06 14.16 -5.62
N GLU A 95 -1.01 14.57 -6.45
CA GLU A 95 -2.43 14.43 -6.16
C GLU A 95 -2.82 12.96 -5.98
N ARG A 96 -2.32 12.05 -6.85
CA ARG A 96 -2.54 10.61 -6.71
C ARG A 96 -2.16 10.12 -5.31
N LYS A 97 -0.91 10.41 -4.88
CA LYS A 97 -0.42 9.94 -3.59
C LYS A 97 -1.20 10.54 -2.42
N LYS A 98 -1.51 11.84 -2.51
CA LYS A 98 -2.35 12.49 -1.50
C LYS A 98 -3.74 11.85 -1.40
N GLU A 99 -4.41 11.61 -2.52
CA GLU A 99 -5.71 10.93 -2.55
C GLU A 99 -5.63 9.51 -1.96
N MET A 100 -4.58 8.75 -2.28
CA MET A 100 -4.37 7.42 -1.72
C MET A 100 -4.16 7.49 -0.21
N GLU A 101 -3.36 8.45 0.27
CA GLU A 101 -3.12 8.67 1.70
C GLU A 101 -4.39 9.09 2.44
N ASP A 102 -5.11 10.09 1.94
CA ASP A 102 -6.32 10.63 2.58
C ASP A 102 -7.44 9.59 2.72
N ARG A 103 -7.47 8.61 1.82
CA ARG A 103 -8.50 7.57 1.76
C ARG A 103 -8.17 6.31 2.56
N SER A 104 -6.99 6.24 3.13
CA SER A 104 -6.48 5.02 3.78
C SER A 104 -6.24 5.22 5.27
N ASP A 105 -6.38 4.15 6.04
CA ASP A 105 -6.12 4.11 7.47
C ASP A 105 -4.78 3.41 7.78
N ALA A 106 -4.27 2.62 6.83
CA ALA A 106 -2.98 1.94 6.91
C ALA A 106 -2.38 1.73 5.51
N PHE A 107 -1.09 1.44 5.46
CA PHE A 107 -0.33 1.20 4.23
C PHE A 107 0.39 -0.14 4.29
N ILE A 108 0.28 -0.93 3.22
CA ILE A 108 1.06 -2.15 3.01
C ILE A 108 1.86 -1.99 1.71
N ALA A 109 3.17 -2.13 1.78
CA ALA A 109 4.03 -2.22 0.61
C ALA A 109 4.45 -3.66 0.37
N LEU A 110 4.16 -4.17 -0.83
CA LEU A 110 4.61 -5.47 -1.32
C LEU A 110 5.99 -5.34 -1.97
N PRO A 111 6.71 -6.45 -2.22
CA PRO A 111 7.92 -6.42 -3.03
C PRO A 111 7.69 -5.68 -4.35
N GLY A 112 8.52 -4.68 -4.63
CA GLY A 112 8.33 -3.81 -5.78
C GLY A 112 9.58 -3.03 -6.16
N GLY A 113 9.44 -2.18 -7.16
CA GLY A 113 10.53 -1.37 -7.70
C GLY A 113 10.51 0.08 -7.19
N ILE A 114 11.05 0.98 -8.01
CA ILE A 114 11.25 2.40 -7.66
C ILE A 114 9.92 3.08 -7.29
N GLY A 115 8.83 2.82 -8.01
CA GLY A 115 7.53 3.42 -7.72
C GLY A 115 6.97 3.00 -6.36
N THR A 116 7.04 1.70 -6.06
CA THR A 116 6.63 1.16 -4.76
C THR A 116 7.47 1.73 -3.62
N LEU A 117 8.78 1.83 -3.82
CA LEU A 117 9.68 2.42 -2.83
C LEU A 117 9.42 3.91 -2.62
N GLU A 118 9.14 4.66 -3.68
CA GLU A 118 8.86 6.08 -3.60
C GLU A 118 7.58 6.35 -2.79
N GLU A 119 6.51 5.62 -3.05
CA GLU A 119 5.25 5.68 -2.30
C GLU A 119 5.45 5.27 -0.83
N PHE A 120 6.15 4.17 -0.61
CA PHE A 120 6.49 3.67 0.72
C PHE A 120 7.30 4.68 1.54
N PHE A 121 8.37 5.24 0.97
CA PHE A 121 9.22 6.22 1.66
C PHE A 121 8.45 7.50 1.99
N GLU A 122 7.55 7.96 1.12
CA GLU A 122 6.72 9.12 1.39
C GLU A 122 5.79 8.87 2.59
N ALA A 123 5.05 7.77 2.60
CA ALA A 123 4.15 7.41 3.70
C ALA A 123 4.91 7.22 5.02
N TRP A 124 6.04 6.51 5.00
CA TRP A 124 6.87 6.31 6.18
C TRP A 124 7.46 7.63 6.72
N THR A 125 7.97 8.48 5.83
CA THR A 125 8.52 9.79 6.22
C THR A 125 7.44 10.68 6.81
N ALA A 126 6.25 10.75 6.20
CA ALA A 126 5.13 11.53 6.70
C ALA A 126 4.71 11.06 8.11
N GLY A 127 4.64 9.75 8.34
CA GLY A 127 4.37 9.19 9.66
C GLY A 127 5.45 9.53 10.68
N TYR A 128 6.72 9.44 10.32
CA TYR A 128 7.83 9.81 11.19
C TYR A 128 7.80 11.30 11.56
N LEU A 129 7.44 12.17 10.63
CA LEU A 129 7.31 13.60 10.85
C LEU A 129 6.02 14.00 11.61
N GLY A 130 5.18 13.05 11.99
CA GLY A 130 3.95 13.30 12.72
C GLY A 130 2.81 13.88 11.89
N MET A 131 2.86 13.73 10.56
CA MET A 131 1.78 14.15 9.67
C MET A 131 0.58 13.19 9.73
N HIS A 132 0.82 11.94 10.11
CA HIS A 132 -0.20 10.94 10.39
C HIS A 132 0.34 9.88 11.37
N GLU A 133 -0.59 9.12 11.98
CA GLU A 133 -0.27 7.99 12.87
C GLU A 133 -0.54 6.62 12.22
N LYS A 134 -0.85 6.59 10.94
CA LYS A 134 -1.23 5.37 10.20
C LYS A 134 -0.06 4.37 10.14
N PRO A 135 -0.32 3.07 10.38
CA PRO A 135 0.70 2.03 10.23
C PRO A 135 1.27 1.96 8.82
N VAL A 136 2.59 1.76 8.72
CA VAL A 136 3.29 1.52 7.45
C VAL A 136 3.97 0.16 7.53
N VAL A 137 3.51 -0.79 6.73
CA VAL A 137 3.90 -2.19 6.79
C VAL A 137 4.64 -2.58 5.51
N LEU A 138 5.84 -3.17 5.65
CA LEU A 138 6.50 -3.92 4.58
C LEU A 138 6.13 -5.40 4.71
N LEU A 139 5.41 -5.93 3.75
CA LEU A 139 5.11 -7.35 3.65
C LEU A 139 6.10 -8.00 2.69
N ASP A 140 7.05 -8.75 3.21
CA ASP A 140 8.16 -9.32 2.45
C ASP A 140 8.47 -10.78 2.78
N PRO A 141 7.67 -11.74 2.28
CA PRO A 141 7.93 -13.16 2.48
C PRO A 141 9.14 -13.69 1.70
N PHE A 142 9.74 -12.87 0.84
CA PHE A 142 10.79 -13.31 -0.10
C PHE A 142 12.18 -12.77 0.25
N GLY A 143 12.32 -11.91 1.27
CA GLY A 143 13.57 -11.22 1.58
C GLY A 143 13.99 -10.18 0.52
N HIS A 144 13.02 -9.70 -0.25
CA HIS A 144 13.24 -8.68 -1.29
C HIS A 144 13.85 -7.39 -0.74
N TYR A 145 13.45 -7.02 0.47
CA TYR A 145 13.89 -5.81 1.15
C TYR A 145 15.06 -5.99 2.12
N ASP A 146 15.65 -7.19 2.23
CA ASP A 146 16.77 -7.46 3.15
C ASP A 146 17.93 -6.49 2.96
N GLY A 147 18.32 -6.23 1.71
CA GLY A 147 19.39 -5.29 1.39
C GLY A 147 19.07 -3.86 1.81
N LEU A 148 17.83 -3.41 1.57
CA LEU A 148 17.33 -2.10 1.96
C LEU A 148 17.31 -1.96 3.50
N LEU A 149 16.76 -2.93 4.19
CA LEU A 149 16.66 -2.93 5.65
C LEU A 149 18.05 -2.95 6.31
N LYS A 150 18.97 -3.71 5.76
CA LYS A 150 20.38 -3.71 6.21
C LYS A 150 21.02 -2.34 6.03
N TRP A 151 20.80 -1.71 4.89
CA TRP A 151 21.32 -0.36 4.63
C TRP A 151 20.70 0.68 5.56
N LEU A 152 19.38 0.65 5.78
CA LEU A 152 18.69 1.55 6.71
C LEU A 152 19.22 1.43 8.14
N ARG A 153 19.47 0.21 8.64
CA ARG A 153 20.11 0.00 9.95
C ARG A 153 21.53 0.60 9.98
N GLY A 154 22.25 0.56 8.87
CA GLY A 154 23.55 1.23 8.74
C GLY A 154 23.44 2.75 8.86
N LEU A 155 22.35 3.35 8.33
CA LEU A 155 22.08 4.78 8.49
C LEU A 155 21.74 5.15 9.93
N VAL A 156 21.06 4.27 10.67
CA VAL A 156 20.82 4.48 12.12
C VAL A 156 22.15 4.45 12.87
N ALA A 157 22.99 3.45 12.62
CA ALA A 157 24.30 3.35 13.25
C ALA A 157 25.23 4.56 12.96
N SER A 158 25.03 5.21 11.80
CA SER A 158 25.78 6.41 11.37
C SER A 158 25.11 7.74 11.75
N GLY A 159 23.94 7.70 12.41
CA GLY A 159 23.22 8.88 12.88
C GLY A 159 22.43 9.65 11.81
N TYR A 160 22.25 9.11 10.60
CA TYR A 160 21.44 9.71 9.55
C TYR A 160 19.93 9.44 9.69
N VAL A 161 19.58 8.34 10.35
CA VAL A 161 18.19 7.94 10.64
C VAL A 161 18.11 7.70 12.14
N SER A 162 17.05 8.13 12.80
CA SER A 162 16.82 7.86 14.22
C SER A 162 16.25 6.44 14.44
N ASP A 163 16.50 5.85 15.61
CA ASP A 163 15.83 4.61 16.02
C ASP A 163 14.29 4.77 15.95
N ALA A 164 13.77 5.89 16.45
CA ALA A 164 12.33 6.19 16.41
C ALA A 164 11.74 6.21 14.98
N ALA A 165 12.50 6.63 13.97
CA ALA A 165 12.05 6.54 12.59
C ALA A 165 11.97 5.08 12.12
N LEU A 166 12.98 4.26 12.46
CA LEU A 166 13.01 2.86 12.08
C LEU A 166 11.95 2.04 12.83
N ASP A 167 11.69 2.35 14.10
CA ASP A 167 10.68 1.68 14.93
C ASP A 167 9.24 1.87 14.41
N ARG A 168 8.98 2.90 13.61
CA ARG A 168 7.68 3.10 12.95
C ARG A 168 7.48 2.18 11.74
N LEU A 169 8.53 1.53 11.26
CA LEU A 169 8.45 0.61 10.14
C LEU A 169 8.16 -0.80 10.64
N ILE A 170 7.02 -1.34 10.24
CA ILE A 170 6.62 -2.70 10.57
C ILE A 170 7.00 -3.62 9.41
N VAL A 171 7.82 -4.63 9.68
CA VAL A 171 8.27 -5.60 8.68
C VAL A 171 7.75 -6.98 9.05
N VAL A 172 7.01 -7.61 8.15
CA VAL A 172 6.41 -8.93 8.34
C VAL A 172 6.55 -9.78 7.07
N ASP A 173 6.42 -11.09 7.21
CA ASP A 173 6.55 -12.08 6.14
C ASP A 173 5.24 -12.84 5.85
N GLU A 174 4.18 -12.58 6.64
CA GLU A 174 2.88 -13.22 6.46
C GLU A 174 1.77 -12.19 6.26
N VAL A 175 0.80 -12.52 5.39
CA VAL A 175 -0.35 -11.66 5.08
C VAL A 175 -1.19 -11.39 6.33
N SER A 176 -1.43 -12.41 7.16
CA SER A 176 -2.20 -12.27 8.41
C SER A 176 -1.55 -11.24 9.34
N ALA A 177 -0.23 -11.34 9.54
CA ALA A 177 0.53 -10.42 10.36
C ALA A 177 0.51 -8.98 9.82
N ALA A 178 0.53 -8.82 8.47
CA ALA A 178 0.43 -7.50 7.86
C ALA A 178 -0.92 -6.83 8.14
N LEU A 179 -2.02 -7.58 8.07
CA LEU A 179 -3.33 -7.02 8.35
C LEU A 179 -3.55 -6.76 9.87
N GLU A 180 -3.02 -7.60 10.74
CA GLU A 180 -3.02 -7.35 12.18
C GLU A 180 -2.24 -6.09 12.53
N ALA A 181 -1.09 -5.87 11.90
CA ALA A 181 -0.30 -4.66 12.06
C ALA A 181 -1.05 -3.39 11.62
N CYS A 182 -1.91 -3.49 10.59
CA CYS A 182 -2.76 -2.38 10.17
C CYS A 182 -3.78 -1.95 11.23
N GLU A 183 -4.25 -2.85 12.08
CA GLU A 183 -5.22 -2.57 13.15
C GLU A 183 -4.58 -2.01 14.43
N SER A 184 -3.26 -2.13 14.61
CA SER A 184 -2.60 -1.93 15.90
C SER A 184 -2.51 -0.47 16.39
N VAL A 185 -3.02 0.51 15.66
CA VAL A 185 -2.92 1.96 15.97
C VAL A 185 -4.31 2.62 16.11
N THR A 186 -5.38 1.85 16.07
CA THR A 186 -6.76 2.36 16.29
C THR A 186 -7.16 2.38 17.76
#